data_566dde48a7e473a44b620c6af7f45901
#
_entry.id   566dde48a7e473a44b620c6af7f45901
#
_cell.length_a   1.000
_cell.length_b   1.000
_cell.length_c   1.000
_cell.angle_alpha   90.00
_cell.angle_beta   90.00
_cell.angle_gamma   90.00
#
_symmetry.space_group_name_H-M   'P 1'
#
loop_
_entity.id
_entity.type
_entity.pdbx_description
1 polymer ?
#
loop_
_entity_poly.entity_id
_entity_poly.type
_entity_poly.pdbx_seq_one_letter_code
_entity_poly.pdbx_strand_id
1 'polypeptide(L)'
;MFMELSDLRPIVDFYHSKLAQVTLDFKRYLYPQINWDARVIGIKGERGVGKTTMLLQRIKEKYSNPNDTFYISLDHYWFKTHTLQDLVTFLYNHGITEIYIDEVHKYQGWSLILKNLYDQFDDLRIVYTGSSLLEIDNSKVDMSRRQTLYTLKGMSFREYLEYEGILKMDAVSLEYLLSSHTSIAMRIISKTKVLKEFNRYLEHGMYPFYKDAGTDFLIRLKEVVNTVIESDMPAVENITYETIEKCKKLFMIIAENVPLQPNVERLAASLSTTRDTLLSILYKLDKAEVLELLTVDLKSYKKLVNPAKVYLGNTNLMYAFTPKIEVGTLRETFFIDQLSAVGTVQMPSKGDFLVGGKYLFEIGGPSKDFEQIAGVPDSYVGADEIETGYGATIPLWMFGLLY
;
A
#
# COMPACT_ATOMS: atom_id res chain seq x y z
N MET A 1 10.44 37.70 3.49
CA MET A 1 11.89 37.53 3.36
C MET A 1 12.12 37.01 1.96
N PHE A 2 12.95 37.66 1.14
CA PHE A 2 13.20 37.13 -0.22
C PHE A 2 14.09 35.91 -0.10
N MET A 3 13.71 34.82 -0.77
CA MET A 3 14.48 33.58 -0.80
C MET A 3 15.73 33.77 -1.67
N GLU A 4 16.88 33.33 -1.17
CA GLU A 4 18.15 33.35 -1.87
C GLU A 4 18.64 31.92 -2.17
N LEU A 5 19.54 31.77 -3.14
CA LEU A 5 20.14 30.46 -3.48
C LEU A 5 20.86 29.81 -2.28
N SER A 6 21.42 30.64 -1.38
CA SER A 6 22.06 30.19 -0.13
C SER A 6 21.09 29.44 0.80
N ASP A 7 19.81 29.83 0.81
CA ASP A 7 18.78 29.23 1.66
C ASP A 7 18.43 27.80 1.21
N LEU A 8 18.66 27.47 -0.07
CA LEU A 8 18.36 26.15 -0.63
C LEU A 8 19.44 25.10 -0.32
N ARG A 9 20.64 25.50 0.06
CA ARG A 9 21.77 24.57 0.22
C ARG A 9 21.44 23.34 1.07
N PRO A 10 20.78 23.45 2.24
CA PRO A 10 20.45 22.27 3.05
C PRO A 10 19.55 21.26 2.35
N ILE A 11 18.58 21.73 1.55
CA ILE A 11 17.65 20.85 0.84
C ILE A 11 18.24 20.33 -0.47
N VAL A 12 19.14 21.05 -1.12
CA VAL A 12 19.92 20.58 -2.29
C VAL A 12 20.88 19.46 -1.88
N ASP A 13 21.65 19.66 -0.79
CA ASP A 13 22.57 18.65 -0.27
C ASP A 13 21.81 17.37 0.14
N PHE A 14 20.64 17.52 0.77
CA PHE A 14 19.73 16.41 1.09
C PHE A 14 19.26 15.67 -0.17
N TYR A 15 18.79 16.39 -1.17
CA TYR A 15 18.33 15.83 -2.45
C TYR A 15 19.44 15.01 -3.13
N HIS A 16 20.63 15.61 -3.31
CA HIS A 16 21.76 14.93 -3.97
C HIS A 16 22.21 13.69 -3.20
N SER A 17 22.23 13.75 -1.87
CA SER A 17 22.55 12.60 -1.02
C SER A 17 21.55 11.45 -1.22
N LYS A 18 20.25 11.75 -1.25
CA LYS A 18 19.21 10.74 -1.49
C LYS A 18 19.31 10.15 -2.89
N LEU A 19 19.50 10.99 -3.93
CA LEU A 19 19.61 10.55 -5.32
C LEU A 19 20.81 9.64 -5.56
N ALA A 20 21.94 9.90 -4.89
CA ALA A 20 23.15 9.09 -5.01
C ALA A 20 22.94 7.64 -4.53
N GLN A 21 22.09 7.44 -3.54
CA GLN A 21 21.85 6.12 -2.92
C GLN A 21 20.90 5.22 -3.72
N VAL A 22 20.11 5.79 -4.64
CA VAL A 22 19.10 5.03 -5.38
C VAL A 22 19.70 4.29 -6.56
N THR A 23 19.34 3.01 -6.76
CA THR A 23 19.67 2.20 -7.93
C THR A 23 18.47 2.06 -8.88
N LEU A 24 18.74 1.66 -10.12
CA LEU A 24 17.71 1.41 -11.14
C LEU A 24 17.48 -0.09 -11.39
N ASP A 25 18.12 -0.96 -10.61
CA ASP A 25 18.16 -2.42 -10.82
C ASP A 25 16.78 -3.06 -10.65
N PHE A 26 16.01 -2.55 -9.70
CA PHE A 26 14.63 -3.02 -9.45
C PHE A 26 13.67 -1.85 -9.43
N LYS A 27 12.58 -1.96 -10.18
CA LYS A 27 11.47 -0.99 -10.21
C LYS A 27 10.17 -1.67 -9.83
N ARG A 28 9.36 -0.98 -9.01
CA ARG A 28 8.05 -1.46 -8.59
C ARG A 28 7.09 -1.58 -9.78
N TYR A 29 6.15 -2.51 -9.70
CA TYR A 29 5.16 -2.82 -10.73
C TYR A 29 4.42 -1.59 -11.29
N LEU A 30 4.18 -0.61 -10.44
CA LEU A 30 3.45 0.61 -10.79
C LEU A 30 4.28 1.55 -11.70
N TYR A 31 5.62 1.50 -11.63
CA TYR A 31 6.50 2.43 -12.34
C TYR A 31 6.22 2.54 -13.85
N PRO A 32 6.10 1.44 -14.61
CA PRO A 32 5.78 1.48 -16.04
C PRO A 32 4.31 1.83 -16.33
N GLN A 33 3.41 1.76 -15.34
CA GLN A 33 1.98 2.04 -15.51
C GLN A 33 1.64 3.53 -15.33
N ILE A 34 2.55 4.31 -14.73
CA ILE A 34 2.35 5.74 -14.51
C ILE A 34 2.46 6.50 -15.84
N ASN A 35 1.46 7.30 -16.15
CA ASN A 35 1.57 8.30 -17.19
C ASN A 35 2.41 9.49 -16.68
N TRP A 36 3.73 9.38 -16.85
CA TRP A 36 4.69 10.39 -16.40
C TRP A 36 4.60 11.73 -17.15
N ASP A 37 3.76 11.84 -18.16
CA ASP A 37 3.55 13.08 -18.91
C ASP A 37 2.40 13.94 -18.37
N ALA A 38 1.64 13.42 -17.42
CA ALA A 38 0.60 14.20 -16.74
C ALA A 38 1.20 15.35 -15.94
N ARG A 39 0.51 16.51 -15.90
CA ARG A 39 1.00 17.71 -15.20
C ARG A 39 1.09 17.54 -13.69
N VAL A 40 0.12 16.84 -13.08
CA VAL A 40 0.15 16.52 -11.66
C VAL A 40 -0.10 15.03 -11.47
N ILE A 41 0.86 14.37 -10.84
CA ILE A 41 0.84 12.95 -10.53
C ILE A 41 0.94 12.77 -9.02
N GLY A 42 -0.06 12.14 -8.42
CA GLY A 42 -0.02 11.70 -7.03
C GLY A 42 0.26 10.21 -6.92
N ILE A 43 1.15 9.81 -6.03
CA ILE A 43 1.45 8.42 -5.71
C ILE A 43 1.21 8.22 -4.22
N LYS A 44 0.09 7.58 -3.86
CA LYS A 44 -0.22 7.21 -2.49
C LYS A 44 0.11 5.74 -2.22
N GLY A 45 0.21 5.37 -0.98
CA GLY A 45 0.42 3.99 -0.56
C GLY A 45 0.92 3.90 0.86
N GLU A 46 0.96 2.70 1.37
CA GLU A 46 1.42 2.37 2.71
C GLU A 46 2.84 2.88 2.98
N ARG A 47 3.15 3.13 4.25
CA ARG A 47 4.50 3.53 4.64
C ARG A 47 5.49 2.38 4.45
N GLY A 48 6.65 2.67 3.82
CA GLY A 48 7.69 1.65 3.61
C GLY A 48 7.61 0.89 2.28
N VAL A 49 6.59 1.09 1.45
CA VAL A 49 6.42 0.36 0.18
C VAL A 49 7.32 0.85 -0.98
N GLY A 50 8.11 1.92 -0.79
CA GLY A 50 9.10 2.39 -1.77
C GLY A 50 8.68 3.58 -2.63
N LYS A 51 7.72 4.42 -2.18
CA LYS A 51 7.27 5.62 -2.91
C LYS A 51 8.41 6.61 -3.18
N THR A 52 9.15 6.98 -2.14
CA THR A 52 10.33 7.87 -2.22
C THR A 52 11.36 7.35 -3.22
N THR A 53 11.67 6.05 -3.15
CA THR A 53 12.60 5.40 -4.08
C THR A 53 12.11 5.52 -5.52
N MET A 54 10.81 5.34 -5.77
CA MET A 54 10.22 5.45 -7.10
C MET A 54 10.35 6.87 -7.67
N LEU A 55 10.14 7.94 -6.86
CA LEU A 55 10.37 9.32 -7.29
C LEU A 55 11.83 9.55 -7.69
N LEU A 56 12.76 9.12 -6.84
CA LEU A 56 14.19 9.30 -7.08
C LEU A 56 14.67 8.47 -8.27
N GLN A 57 14.11 7.28 -8.49
CA GLN A 57 14.38 6.48 -9.70
C GLN A 57 13.92 7.22 -10.96
N ARG A 58 12.73 7.84 -10.93
CA ARG A 58 12.24 8.64 -12.06
C ARG A 58 13.17 9.80 -12.39
N ILE A 59 13.64 10.52 -11.39
CA ILE A 59 14.60 11.60 -11.56
C ILE A 59 15.90 11.07 -12.17
N LYS A 60 16.47 10.02 -11.57
CA LYS A 60 17.76 9.43 -12.02
C LYS A 60 17.71 8.89 -13.44
N GLU A 61 16.56 8.38 -13.88
CA GLU A 61 16.36 7.87 -15.24
C GLU A 61 16.14 8.98 -16.26
N LYS A 62 15.36 10.01 -15.89
CA LYS A 62 14.94 11.06 -16.80
C LYS A 62 15.98 12.15 -17.03
N TYR A 63 16.71 12.52 -15.99
CA TYR A 63 17.58 13.69 -16.02
C TYR A 63 19.07 13.32 -15.98
N SER A 64 19.81 13.75 -17.02
CA SER A 64 21.26 13.62 -17.05
C SER A 64 21.94 14.57 -16.06
N ASN A 65 21.35 15.77 -15.85
CA ASN A 65 21.76 16.73 -14.85
C ASN A 65 20.69 16.81 -13.74
N PRO A 66 20.99 16.40 -12.50
CA PRO A 66 20.02 16.45 -11.40
C PRO A 66 19.47 17.85 -11.10
N ASN A 67 20.21 18.91 -11.49
CA ASN A 67 19.79 20.30 -11.25
C ASN A 67 18.70 20.79 -12.24
N ASP A 68 18.32 20.01 -13.24
CA ASP A 68 17.22 20.35 -14.16
C ASP A 68 15.84 20.06 -13.56
N THR A 69 15.81 19.51 -12.36
CA THR A 69 14.61 19.23 -11.59
C THR A 69 14.90 19.39 -10.09
N PHE A 70 13.89 19.25 -9.26
CA PHE A 70 14.07 19.34 -7.81
C PHE A 70 13.24 18.30 -7.05
N TYR A 71 13.86 17.68 -6.03
CA TYR A 71 13.18 16.79 -5.07
C TYR A 71 13.22 17.40 -3.69
N ILE A 72 12.11 17.35 -2.98
CA ILE A 72 11.98 17.79 -1.59
C ILE A 72 11.00 16.91 -0.83
N SER A 73 11.31 16.60 0.43
CA SER A 73 10.38 15.97 1.37
C SER A 73 9.80 17.02 2.31
N LEU A 74 8.47 17.03 2.47
CA LEU A 74 7.77 18.02 3.28
C LEU A 74 7.87 17.76 4.80
N ASP A 75 8.49 16.66 5.22
CA ASP A 75 8.90 16.43 6.61
C ASP A 75 10.24 17.05 6.96
N HIS A 76 10.97 17.65 5.99
CA HIS A 76 12.25 18.28 6.22
C HIS A 76 12.12 19.52 7.09
N TYR A 77 13.02 19.69 8.08
CA TYR A 77 13.02 20.80 9.07
C TYR A 77 13.06 22.20 8.43
N TRP A 78 13.54 22.33 7.20
CA TRP A 78 13.59 23.57 6.42
C TRP A 78 12.23 24.27 6.33
N PHE A 79 11.12 23.49 6.26
CA PHE A 79 9.75 24.00 6.23
C PHE A 79 9.24 24.59 7.56
N LYS A 80 10.03 24.57 8.63
CA LYS A 80 9.68 25.31 9.85
C LYS A 80 9.76 26.83 9.68
N THR A 81 10.55 27.28 8.71
CA THR A 81 10.81 28.71 8.45
C THR A 81 10.50 29.16 7.04
N HIS A 82 10.22 28.23 6.11
CA HIS A 82 9.97 28.51 4.71
C HIS A 82 8.66 27.86 4.25
N THR A 83 8.05 28.42 3.20
CA THR A 83 6.79 27.86 2.67
C THR A 83 7.01 27.08 1.40
N LEU A 84 6.13 26.10 1.15
CA LEU A 84 6.13 25.32 -0.09
C LEU A 84 5.86 26.23 -1.30
N GLN A 85 4.93 27.19 -1.16
CA GLN A 85 4.58 28.14 -2.21
C GLN A 85 5.79 28.95 -2.66
N ASP A 86 6.54 29.53 -1.71
CA ASP A 86 7.70 30.36 -2.03
C ASP A 86 8.80 29.53 -2.68
N LEU A 87 9.05 28.32 -2.17
CA LEU A 87 10.04 27.41 -2.75
C LEU A 87 9.72 27.09 -4.22
N VAL A 88 8.50 26.63 -4.51
CA VAL A 88 8.13 26.25 -5.88
C VAL A 88 8.14 27.44 -6.80
N THR A 89 7.66 28.61 -6.36
CA THR A 89 7.71 29.86 -7.13
C THR A 89 9.15 30.27 -7.42
N PHE A 90 10.04 30.17 -6.43
CA PHE A 90 11.47 30.47 -6.61
C PHE A 90 12.12 29.54 -7.64
N LEU A 91 11.91 28.20 -7.50
CA LEU A 91 12.46 27.21 -8.41
C LEU A 91 11.96 27.43 -9.85
N TYR A 92 10.67 27.69 -10.02
CA TYR A 92 10.05 27.96 -11.33
C TYR A 92 10.67 29.19 -12.01
N ASN A 93 10.84 30.29 -11.27
CA ASN A 93 11.49 31.51 -11.77
C ASN A 93 12.97 31.30 -12.14
N HIS A 94 13.60 30.22 -11.65
CA HIS A 94 14.97 29.83 -12.01
C HIS A 94 15.02 28.71 -13.07
N GLY A 95 13.89 28.42 -13.74
CA GLY A 95 13.82 27.50 -14.87
C GLY A 95 13.52 26.05 -14.51
N ILE A 96 13.22 25.74 -13.24
CA ILE A 96 12.81 24.38 -12.82
C ILE A 96 11.30 24.23 -13.06
N THR A 97 10.91 23.47 -14.05
CA THR A 97 9.50 23.27 -14.44
C THR A 97 8.94 21.90 -14.03
N GLU A 98 9.74 21.02 -13.43
CA GLU A 98 9.28 19.73 -12.90
C GLU A 98 9.81 19.50 -11.48
N ILE A 99 8.91 19.27 -10.53
CA ILE A 99 9.24 19.19 -9.11
C ILE A 99 8.65 17.90 -8.51
N TYR A 100 9.44 17.24 -7.69
CA TYR A 100 9.10 16.00 -7.00
C TYR A 100 8.96 16.27 -5.51
N ILE A 101 7.75 16.12 -4.98
CA ILE A 101 7.39 16.47 -3.60
C ILE A 101 7.02 15.21 -2.83
N ASP A 102 7.81 14.87 -1.83
CA ASP A 102 7.60 13.68 -1.02
C ASP A 102 6.86 14.01 0.29
N GLU A 103 6.06 13.04 0.79
CA GLU A 103 5.36 13.12 2.08
C GLU A 103 4.44 14.36 2.24
N VAL A 104 3.65 14.69 1.19
CA VAL A 104 2.82 15.92 1.17
C VAL A 104 1.87 16.04 2.37
N HIS A 105 1.40 14.92 2.93
CA HIS A 105 0.51 14.89 4.09
C HIS A 105 1.13 15.47 5.38
N LYS A 106 2.46 15.65 5.42
CA LYS A 106 3.15 16.28 6.54
C LYS A 106 3.07 17.81 6.52
N TYR A 107 2.56 18.39 5.43
CA TYR A 107 2.45 19.85 5.27
C TYR A 107 0.99 20.30 5.22
N GLN A 108 0.58 21.07 6.24
CA GLN A 108 -0.80 21.55 6.33
C GLN A 108 -1.18 22.44 5.13
N GLY A 109 -2.33 22.18 4.50
CA GLY A 109 -2.82 22.95 3.37
C GLY A 109 -2.12 22.67 2.03
N TRP A 110 -1.31 21.62 1.96
CA TRP A 110 -0.57 21.23 0.76
C TRP A 110 -1.46 21.18 -0.51
N SER A 111 -2.68 20.63 -0.42
CA SER A 111 -3.57 20.44 -1.57
C SER A 111 -4.03 21.77 -2.16
N LEU A 112 -4.31 22.78 -1.34
CA LEU A 112 -4.64 24.13 -1.80
C LEU A 112 -3.44 24.81 -2.46
N ILE A 113 -2.25 24.61 -1.92
CA ILE A 113 -1.01 25.15 -2.50
C ILE A 113 -0.74 24.53 -3.87
N LEU A 114 -0.83 23.19 -3.99
CA LEU A 114 -0.63 22.52 -5.29
C LEU A 114 -1.68 22.96 -6.32
N LYS A 115 -2.95 23.15 -5.90
CA LYS A 115 -3.97 23.72 -6.77
C LYS A 115 -3.61 25.09 -7.27
N ASN A 116 -3.19 26.00 -6.39
CA ASN A 116 -2.82 27.37 -6.75
C ASN A 116 -1.61 27.39 -7.69
N LEU A 117 -0.59 26.58 -7.43
CA LEU A 117 0.59 26.44 -8.27
C LEU A 117 0.21 25.90 -9.67
N TYR A 118 -0.67 24.91 -9.73
CA TYR A 118 -1.20 24.39 -10.99
C TYR A 118 -1.94 25.46 -11.81
N ASP A 119 -2.76 26.28 -11.13
CA ASP A 119 -3.56 27.32 -11.79
C ASP A 119 -2.69 28.55 -12.18
N GLN A 120 -1.55 28.76 -11.51
CA GLN A 120 -0.64 29.89 -11.74
C GLN A 120 0.41 29.63 -12.82
N PHE A 121 0.91 28.41 -12.96
CA PHE A 121 2.02 28.06 -13.85
C PHE A 121 1.61 26.96 -14.83
N ASP A 122 1.40 27.31 -16.10
CA ASP A 122 0.81 26.42 -17.10
C ASP A 122 1.67 25.20 -17.47
N ASP A 123 2.98 25.30 -17.44
CA ASP A 123 3.95 24.26 -17.80
C ASP A 123 4.58 23.57 -16.59
N LEU A 124 4.25 23.99 -15.37
CA LEU A 124 4.74 23.35 -14.14
C LEU A 124 4.18 21.93 -14.02
N ARG A 125 5.08 20.97 -13.82
CA ARG A 125 4.79 19.58 -13.55
C ARG A 125 5.11 19.25 -12.11
N ILE A 126 4.20 18.58 -11.43
CA ILE A 126 4.36 18.18 -10.02
C ILE A 126 4.11 16.68 -9.89
N VAL A 127 5.10 15.97 -9.37
CA VAL A 127 4.93 14.58 -8.96
C VAL A 127 5.04 14.55 -7.44
N TYR A 128 4.01 14.04 -6.76
CA TYR A 128 4.03 14.02 -5.31
C TYR A 128 3.73 12.64 -4.74
N THR A 129 4.21 12.38 -3.51
CA THR A 129 3.83 11.19 -2.74
C THR A 129 3.16 11.57 -1.43
N GLY A 130 2.43 10.60 -0.90
CA GLY A 130 1.89 10.70 0.44
C GLY A 130 1.38 9.38 0.98
N SER A 131 0.86 9.43 2.20
CA SER A 131 0.22 8.27 2.85
C SER A 131 -0.98 7.78 2.04
N SER A 132 -1.34 6.52 2.20
CA SER A 132 -2.60 5.94 1.71
C SER A 132 -3.84 6.68 2.23
N LEU A 133 -3.72 7.37 3.36
CA LEU A 133 -4.76 8.23 3.95
C LEU A 133 -5.09 9.51 3.16
N LEU A 134 -4.33 9.88 2.13
CA LEU A 134 -4.55 11.11 1.35
C LEU A 134 -5.94 11.25 0.75
N GLU A 135 -6.67 10.16 0.52
CA GLU A 135 -8.04 10.23 0.03
C GLU A 135 -8.99 10.98 0.98
N ILE A 136 -8.72 10.91 2.28
CA ILE A 136 -9.54 11.57 3.30
C ILE A 136 -9.34 13.09 3.24
N ASP A 137 -8.12 13.55 2.95
CA ASP A 137 -7.78 14.97 2.87
C ASP A 137 -8.24 15.62 1.55
N ASN A 138 -8.20 14.90 0.43
CA ASN A 138 -8.61 15.39 -0.89
C ASN A 138 -10.09 15.79 -0.98
N SER A 139 -10.92 15.40 -0.01
CA SER A 139 -12.33 15.82 0.05
C SER A 139 -12.52 17.32 0.27
N LYS A 140 -11.47 18.02 0.74
CA LYS A 140 -11.54 19.45 1.11
C LYS A 140 -11.14 20.40 -0.03
N VAL A 141 -10.38 19.92 -1.03
CA VAL A 141 -9.93 20.74 -2.16
C VAL A 141 -10.11 19.96 -3.46
N ASP A 142 -10.74 20.61 -4.46
CA ASP A 142 -10.99 19.99 -5.78
C ASP A 142 -9.69 19.85 -6.60
N MET A 143 -8.93 18.79 -6.32
CA MET A 143 -7.79 18.35 -7.13
C MET A 143 -8.19 17.31 -8.18
N SER A 144 -9.40 16.77 -8.13
CA SER A 144 -9.84 15.61 -8.92
C SER A 144 -9.70 15.77 -10.43
N ARG A 145 -9.86 17.00 -10.94
CA ARG A 145 -9.71 17.31 -12.38
C ARG A 145 -8.28 17.67 -12.79
N ARG A 146 -7.38 17.86 -11.83
CA ARG A 146 -6.02 18.39 -12.06
C ARG A 146 -4.94 17.34 -11.93
N GLN A 147 -5.23 16.23 -11.25
CA GLN A 147 -4.26 15.20 -10.93
C GLN A 147 -4.68 13.80 -11.40
N THR A 148 -3.69 12.96 -11.65
CA THR A 148 -3.86 11.51 -11.74
C THR A 148 -3.28 10.90 -10.47
N LEU A 149 -4.11 10.15 -9.72
CA LEU A 149 -3.72 9.54 -8.45
C LEU A 149 -3.51 8.04 -8.64
N TYR A 150 -2.32 7.57 -8.33
CA TYR A 150 -1.95 6.15 -8.35
C TYR A 150 -1.78 5.60 -6.95
N THR A 151 -2.03 4.30 -6.77
CA THR A 151 -1.80 3.61 -5.50
C THR A 151 -0.69 2.59 -5.65
N LEU A 152 0.37 2.74 -4.85
CA LEU A 152 1.46 1.77 -4.76
C LEU A 152 1.19 0.84 -3.58
N LYS A 153 0.84 -0.41 -3.88
CA LYS A 153 0.67 -1.48 -2.88
C LYS A 153 2.02 -2.02 -2.40
N GLY A 154 2.02 -2.83 -1.35
CA GLY A 154 3.18 -3.62 -0.96
C GLY A 154 3.74 -4.44 -2.12
N MET A 155 4.96 -5.01 -2.01
CA MET A 155 5.47 -5.90 -3.04
C MET A 155 4.61 -7.16 -3.14
N SER A 156 4.25 -7.54 -4.37
CA SER A 156 3.70 -8.87 -4.63
C SER A 156 4.77 -9.95 -4.50
N PHE A 157 4.36 -11.21 -4.41
CA PHE A 157 5.32 -12.31 -4.42
C PHE A 157 6.15 -12.35 -5.73
N ARG A 158 5.56 -11.96 -6.86
CA ARG A 158 6.27 -11.78 -8.14
C ARG A 158 7.39 -10.75 -8.03
N GLU A 159 7.08 -9.57 -7.46
CA GLU A 159 8.07 -8.52 -7.26
C GLU A 159 9.16 -8.93 -6.26
N TYR A 160 8.80 -9.67 -5.21
CA TYR A 160 9.76 -10.23 -4.28
C TYR A 160 10.77 -11.16 -4.97
N LEU A 161 10.30 -12.06 -5.85
CA LEU A 161 11.17 -12.93 -6.61
C LEU A 161 12.13 -12.17 -7.54
N GLU A 162 11.66 -11.08 -8.17
CA GLU A 162 12.50 -10.19 -8.96
C GLU A 162 13.48 -9.40 -8.08
N TYR A 163 13.01 -8.87 -6.94
CA TYR A 163 13.84 -8.11 -6.00
C TYR A 163 14.95 -8.97 -5.36
N GLU A 164 14.69 -10.27 -5.14
CA GLU A 164 15.70 -11.24 -4.72
C GLU A 164 16.63 -11.70 -5.85
N GLY A 165 16.38 -11.29 -7.09
CA GLY A 165 17.16 -11.75 -8.25
C GLY A 165 16.92 -13.21 -8.62
N ILE A 166 15.83 -13.81 -8.13
CA ILE A 166 15.49 -15.22 -8.35
C ILE A 166 14.81 -15.42 -9.71
N LEU A 167 13.80 -14.60 -9.98
CA LEU A 167 13.00 -14.72 -11.19
C LEU A 167 12.40 -13.39 -11.58
N LYS A 168 12.60 -12.97 -12.83
CA LYS A 168 11.92 -11.84 -13.45
C LYS A 168 10.84 -12.34 -14.39
N MET A 169 9.60 -11.81 -14.23
CA MET A 169 8.46 -12.11 -15.07
C MET A 169 7.43 -10.98 -15.03
N ASP A 170 6.62 -10.88 -16.09
CA ASP A 170 5.50 -9.96 -16.12
C ASP A 170 4.36 -10.44 -15.21
N ALA A 171 3.57 -9.50 -14.71
CA ALA A 171 2.32 -9.79 -14.01
C ALA A 171 1.36 -10.55 -14.93
N VAL A 172 0.54 -11.41 -14.35
CA VAL A 172 -0.49 -12.16 -15.07
C VAL A 172 -1.88 -11.68 -14.68
N SER A 173 -2.83 -11.63 -15.61
CA SER A 173 -4.21 -11.34 -15.23
C SER A 173 -4.83 -12.49 -14.44
N LEU A 174 -5.84 -12.20 -13.61
CA LEU A 174 -6.55 -13.23 -12.84
C LEU A 174 -7.18 -14.28 -13.78
N GLU A 175 -7.79 -13.86 -14.86
CA GLU A 175 -8.40 -14.75 -15.85
C GLU A 175 -7.38 -15.70 -16.49
N TYR A 176 -6.21 -15.16 -16.84
CA TYR A 176 -5.14 -15.98 -17.42
C TYR A 176 -4.56 -16.95 -16.39
N LEU A 177 -4.38 -16.50 -15.15
CA LEU A 177 -3.94 -17.37 -14.07
C LEU A 177 -4.92 -18.52 -13.84
N LEU A 178 -6.22 -18.23 -13.73
CA LEU A 178 -7.28 -19.25 -13.50
C LEU A 178 -7.32 -20.31 -14.62
N SER A 179 -7.11 -19.89 -15.86
CA SER A 179 -7.15 -20.81 -17.03
C SER A 179 -5.86 -21.56 -17.31
N SER A 180 -4.71 -21.05 -16.85
CA SER A 180 -3.37 -21.49 -17.29
C SER A 180 -2.41 -21.78 -16.15
N HIS A 181 -2.89 -21.85 -14.90
CA HIS A 181 -2.06 -21.96 -13.69
C HIS A 181 -1.06 -23.12 -13.74
N THR A 182 -1.43 -24.30 -14.27
CA THR A 182 -0.53 -25.46 -14.35
C THR A 182 0.70 -25.15 -15.20
N SER A 183 0.53 -24.54 -16.37
CA SER A 183 1.66 -24.21 -17.26
C SER A 183 2.54 -23.12 -16.69
N ILE A 184 1.93 -22.12 -16.00
CA ILE A 184 2.66 -21.05 -15.31
C ILE A 184 3.48 -21.65 -14.16
N ALA A 185 2.85 -22.51 -13.33
CA ALA A 185 3.52 -23.17 -12.21
C ALA A 185 4.71 -24.00 -12.67
N MET A 186 4.56 -24.87 -13.66
CA MET A 186 5.65 -25.69 -14.19
C MET A 186 6.86 -24.88 -14.65
N ARG A 187 6.65 -23.72 -15.26
CA ARG A 187 7.72 -22.80 -15.68
C ARG A 187 8.46 -22.18 -14.50
N ILE A 188 7.76 -21.88 -13.40
CA ILE A 188 8.36 -21.24 -12.22
C ILE A 188 9.10 -22.26 -11.36
N ILE A 189 8.51 -23.41 -11.06
CA ILE A 189 9.12 -24.45 -10.22
C ILE A 189 10.38 -25.04 -10.85
N SER A 190 10.50 -25.02 -12.19
CA SER A 190 11.73 -25.41 -12.87
C SER A 190 12.92 -24.48 -12.58
N LYS A 191 12.68 -23.28 -12.04
CA LYS A 191 13.70 -22.25 -11.80
C LYS A 191 13.96 -21.99 -10.32
N THR A 192 13.01 -22.29 -9.44
CA THR A 192 13.15 -22.00 -8.00
C THR A 192 12.35 -22.98 -7.13
N LYS A 193 12.76 -23.10 -5.87
CA LYS A 193 12.00 -23.81 -4.81
C LYS A 193 10.88 -22.89 -4.31
N VAL A 194 9.82 -22.78 -5.10
CA VAL A 194 8.77 -21.74 -4.95
C VAL A 194 8.15 -21.71 -3.55
N LEU A 195 7.84 -22.87 -2.94
CA LEU A 195 7.24 -22.91 -1.60
C LEU A 195 8.18 -22.37 -0.51
N LYS A 196 9.49 -22.60 -0.65
CA LYS A 196 10.47 -22.03 0.27
C LYS A 196 10.51 -20.51 0.17
N GLU A 197 10.52 -19.97 -1.05
CA GLU A 197 10.56 -18.53 -1.26
C GLU A 197 9.22 -17.88 -0.90
N PHE A 198 8.11 -18.57 -1.12
CA PHE A 198 6.80 -18.12 -0.70
C PHE A 198 6.69 -17.98 0.83
N ASN A 199 7.15 -18.96 1.60
CA ASN A 199 7.19 -18.86 3.06
C ASN A 199 8.03 -17.67 3.55
N ARG A 200 9.18 -17.39 2.91
CA ARG A 200 9.99 -16.21 3.21
C ARG A 200 9.26 -14.92 2.91
N TYR A 201 8.58 -14.87 1.76
CA TYR A 201 7.77 -13.72 1.39
C TYR A 201 6.66 -13.44 2.41
N LEU A 202 5.93 -14.47 2.84
CA LEU A 202 4.89 -14.33 3.87
C LEU A 202 5.42 -13.71 5.17
N GLU A 203 6.66 -14.02 5.54
CA GLU A 203 7.30 -13.52 6.75
C GLU A 203 7.79 -12.06 6.62
N HIS A 204 8.40 -11.67 5.49
CA HIS A 204 9.07 -10.36 5.36
C HIS A 204 9.05 -9.73 3.97
N GLY A 205 8.52 -10.41 2.93
CA GLY A 205 8.75 -10.02 1.54
C GLY A 205 7.93 -8.84 1.01
N MET A 206 6.98 -8.32 1.78
CA MET A 206 6.07 -7.29 1.30
C MET A 206 6.66 -5.87 1.29
N TYR A 207 7.60 -5.58 2.17
CA TYR A 207 8.21 -4.27 2.30
C TYR A 207 9.66 -4.28 1.81
N PRO A 208 10.04 -3.49 0.77
CA PRO A 208 11.41 -3.50 0.23
C PRO A 208 12.50 -3.25 1.27
N PHE A 209 12.21 -2.52 2.34
CA PHE A 209 13.18 -2.20 3.38
C PHE A 209 13.61 -3.40 4.25
N TYR A 210 13.04 -4.59 4.05
CA TYR A 210 13.47 -5.78 4.82
C TYR A 210 14.95 -6.11 4.58
N LYS A 211 15.47 -5.83 3.38
CA LYS A 211 16.91 -6.04 3.09
C LYS A 211 17.81 -5.15 3.94
N ASP A 212 17.43 -3.88 4.09
CA ASP A 212 18.20 -2.92 4.89
C ASP A 212 17.99 -3.14 6.39
N ALA A 213 16.83 -3.64 6.77
CA ALA A 213 16.50 -3.90 8.18
C ALA A 213 17.14 -5.19 8.70
N GLY A 214 17.35 -6.20 7.84
CA GLY A 214 17.90 -7.49 8.24
C GLY A 214 17.12 -8.14 9.38
N THR A 215 17.81 -8.56 10.44
CA THR A 215 17.20 -9.17 11.63
C THR A 215 16.25 -8.28 12.41
N ASP A 216 16.34 -6.95 12.23
CA ASP A 216 15.51 -5.98 12.92
C ASP A 216 14.21 -5.65 12.18
N PHE A 217 13.92 -6.36 11.08
CA PHE A 217 12.79 -6.04 10.21
C PHE A 217 11.46 -5.96 10.96
N LEU A 218 11.11 -6.98 11.75
CA LEU A 218 9.84 -7.00 12.49
C LEU A 218 9.76 -5.89 13.55
N ILE A 219 10.89 -5.52 14.16
CA ILE A 219 10.95 -4.40 15.11
C ILE A 219 10.68 -3.09 14.36
N ARG A 220 11.36 -2.86 13.23
CA ARG A 220 11.13 -1.66 12.40
C ARG A 220 9.73 -1.61 11.82
N LEU A 221 9.14 -2.75 11.47
CA LEU A 221 7.77 -2.81 10.99
C LEU A 221 6.75 -2.39 12.05
N LYS A 222 6.98 -2.74 13.33
CA LYS A 222 6.19 -2.23 14.46
C LYS A 222 6.27 -0.70 14.56
N GLU A 223 7.45 -0.12 14.39
CA GLU A 223 7.63 1.34 14.39
C GLU A 223 6.97 2.02 13.19
N VAL A 224 6.90 1.34 12.03
CA VAL A 224 6.11 1.82 10.88
C VAL A 224 4.64 1.96 11.25
N VAL A 225 4.02 0.94 11.84
CA VAL A 225 2.62 0.98 12.27
C VAL A 225 2.39 2.04 13.35
N ASN A 226 3.27 2.13 14.34
CA ASN A 226 3.21 3.19 15.36
C ASN A 226 3.24 4.58 14.71
N THR A 227 4.13 4.81 13.74
CA THR A 227 4.23 6.08 13.02
C THR A 227 2.95 6.39 12.24
N VAL A 228 2.34 5.39 11.60
CA VAL A 228 1.06 5.56 10.90
C VAL A 228 -0.02 6.04 11.87
N ILE A 229 -0.16 5.39 13.02
CA ILE A 229 -1.21 5.72 14.00
C ILE A 229 -0.92 7.05 14.72
N GLU A 230 0.32 7.31 15.12
CA GLU A 230 0.69 8.47 15.95
C GLU A 230 0.98 9.74 15.16
N SER A 231 1.37 9.62 13.91
CA SER A 231 1.85 10.74 13.10
C SER A 231 1.10 10.94 11.79
N ASP A 232 0.88 9.87 11.00
CA ASP A 232 0.28 10.02 9.69
C ASP A 232 -1.24 10.23 9.77
N MET A 233 -1.94 9.49 10.63
CA MET A 233 -3.38 9.69 10.86
C MET A 233 -3.71 11.09 11.41
N PRO A 234 -3.01 11.61 12.45
CA PRO A 234 -3.24 12.98 12.92
C PRO A 234 -2.87 14.06 11.91
N ALA A 235 -1.90 13.84 11.04
CA ALA A 235 -1.54 14.81 10.00
C ALA A 235 -2.66 15.04 8.97
N VAL A 236 -3.47 14.02 8.69
CA VAL A 236 -4.59 14.08 7.74
C VAL A 236 -5.87 14.60 8.38
N GLU A 237 -6.12 14.25 9.64
CA GLU A 237 -7.28 14.69 10.41
C GLU A 237 -6.86 15.12 11.82
N ASN A 238 -7.56 16.11 12.38
CA ASN A 238 -7.37 16.51 13.77
C ASN A 238 -7.88 15.41 14.72
N ILE A 239 -7.00 14.45 15.02
CA ILE A 239 -7.30 13.34 15.92
C ILE A 239 -6.74 13.67 17.32
N THR A 240 -7.57 13.49 18.36
CA THR A 240 -7.13 13.72 19.75
C THR A 240 -6.18 12.59 20.21
N TYR A 241 -5.33 12.90 21.20
CA TYR A 241 -4.47 11.89 21.83
C TYR A 241 -5.25 10.69 22.36
N GLU A 242 -6.42 10.92 22.94
CA GLU A 242 -7.32 9.85 23.42
C GLU A 242 -7.75 8.91 22.27
N THR A 243 -8.03 9.46 21.09
CA THR A 243 -8.39 8.67 19.91
C THR A 243 -7.21 7.86 19.40
N ILE A 244 -5.99 8.40 19.43
CA ILE A 244 -4.76 7.68 19.08
C ILE A 244 -4.59 6.45 19.99
N GLU A 245 -4.75 6.61 21.28
CA GLU A 245 -4.65 5.49 22.22
C GLU A 245 -5.75 4.42 22.00
N LYS A 246 -6.97 4.85 21.61
CA LYS A 246 -8.03 3.92 21.21
C LYS A 246 -7.68 3.19 19.92
N CYS A 247 -7.07 3.86 18.93
CA CYS A 247 -6.59 3.22 17.71
C CYS A 247 -5.56 2.13 18.00
N LYS A 248 -4.56 2.41 18.85
CA LYS A 248 -3.55 1.42 19.27
C LYS A 248 -4.16 0.22 19.97
N LYS A 249 -5.04 0.47 20.95
CA LYS A 249 -5.72 -0.61 21.66
C LYS A 249 -6.57 -1.48 20.74
N LEU A 250 -7.34 -0.84 19.84
CA LEU A 250 -8.15 -1.55 18.86
C LEU A 250 -7.28 -2.40 17.93
N PHE A 251 -6.18 -1.83 17.41
CA PHE A 251 -5.26 -2.55 16.54
C PHE A 251 -4.68 -3.78 17.24
N MET A 252 -4.25 -3.66 18.49
CA MET A 252 -3.74 -4.80 19.26
C MET A 252 -4.80 -5.87 19.52
N ILE A 253 -6.04 -5.48 19.87
CA ILE A 253 -7.16 -6.44 20.04
C ILE A 253 -7.39 -7.22 18.74
N ILE A 254 -7.33 -6.54 17.59
CA ILE A 254 -7.49 -7.19 16.29
C ILE A 254 -6.31 -8.14 16.03
N ALA A 255 -5.07 -7.69 16.21
CA ALA A 255 -3.87 -8.48 15.96
C ALA A 255 -3.81 -9.78 16.79
N GLU A 256 -4.35 -9.76 18.01
CA GLU A 256 -4.45 -10.94 18.88
C GLU A 256 -5.57 -11.91 18.49
N ASN A 257 -6.56 -11.47 17.70
CA ASN A 257 -7.79 -12.22 17.42
C ASN A 257 -8.12 -12.36 15.92
N VAL A 258 -7.14 -12.21 15.03
CA VAL A 258 -7.38 -12.30 13.57
C VAL A 258 -7.75 -13.73 13.14
N PRO A 259 -8.72 -13.91 12.20
CA PRO A 259 -9.62 -12.90 11.67
C PRO A 259 -10.72 -12.54 12.68
N LEU A 260 -10.86 -11.25 12.99
CA LEU A 260 -11.85 -10.79 13.94
C LEU A 260 -13.22 -10.63 13.25
N GLN A 261 -14.27 -11.29 13.81
CA GLN A 261 -15.66 -10.97 13.48
C GLN A 261 -16.17 -9.97 14.54
N PRO A 262 -16.22 -8.67 14.24
CA PRO A 262 -16.41 -7.67 15.28
C PRO A 262 -17.86 -7.61 15.76
N ASN A 263 -18.09 -7.81 17.05
CA ASN A 263 -19.28 -7.28 17.70
C ASN A 263 -19.00 -5.80 18.00
N VAL A 264 -19.46 -4.92 17.12
CA VAL A 264 -19.12 -3.50 17.11
C VAL A 264 -19.55 -2.80 18.39
N GLU A 265 -20.74 -3.14 18.96
CA GLU A 265 -21.26 -2.55 20.19
C GLU A 265 -20.40 -2.94 21.40
N ARG A 266 -20.08 -4.23 21.52
CA ARG A 266 -19.23 -4.74 22.61
C ARG A 266 -17.82 -4.18 22.53
N LEU A 267 -17.28 -4.09 21.33
CA LEU A 267 -15.94 -3.56 21.10
C LEU A 267 -15.87 -2.06 21.40
N ALA A 268 -16.89 -1.29 21.00
CA ALA A 268 -17.00 0.13 21.33
C ALA A 268 -17.09 0.36 22.84
N ALA A 269 -17.88 -0.45 23.53
CA ALA A 269 -17.98 -0.39 25.00
C ALA A 269 -16.64 -0.67 25.69
N SER A 270 -15.88 -1.70 25.21
CA SER A 270 -14.57 -2.05 25.79
C SER A 270 -13.51 -0.95 25.62
N LEU A 271 -13.65 -0.10 24.58
CA LEU A 271 -12.77 1.03 24.31
C LEU A 271 -13.32 2.36 24.84
N SER A 272 -14.42 2.34 25.62
CA SER A 272 -15.10 3.54 26.13
C SER A 272 -15.36 4.56 25.01
N THR A 273 -15.96 4.09 23.91
CA THR A 273 -16.24 4.93 22.72
C THR A 273 -17.62 4.62 22.14
N THR A 274 -18.05 5.43 21.17
CA THR A 274 -19.32 5.18 20.48
C THR A 274 -19.10 4.22 19.30
N ARG A 275 -20.18 3.57 18.84
CA ARG A 275 -20.20 2.73 17.65
C ARG A 275 -19.63 3.47 16.42
N ASP A 276 -20.06 4.70 16.21
CA ASP A 276 -19.67 5.48 15.03
C ASP A 276 -18.19 5.88 15.07
N THR A 277 -17.67 6.21 16.25
CA THR A 277 -16.24 6.48 16.45
C THR A 277 -15.42 5.22 16.20
N LEU A 278 -15.85 4.05 16.72
CA LEU A 278 -15.16 2.77 16.47
C LEU A 278 -15.10 2.45 14.98
N LEU A 279 -16.24 2.55 14.27
CA LEU A 279 -16.28 2.32 12.82
C LEU A 279 -15.39 3.31 12.07
N SER A 280 -15.38 4.58 12.47
CA SER A 280 -14.47 5.59 11.88
C SER A 280 -13.00 5.20 12.08
N ILE A 281 -12.62 4.70 13.24
CA ILE A 281 -11.26 4.23 13.51
C ILE A 281 -10.92 3.02 12.62
N LEU A 282 -11.81 2.01 12.55
CA LEU A 282 -11.63 0.84 11.68
C LEU A 282 -11.39 1.24 10.23
N TYR A 283 -12.25 2.14 9.68
CA TYR A 283 -12.09 2.64 8.31
C TYR A 283 -10.79 3.41 8.08
N LYS A 284 -10.31 4.16 9.07
CA LYS A 284 -9.03 4.86 8.97
C LYS A 284 -7.85 3.90 8.96
N LEU A 285 -7.88 2.88 9.81
CA LEU A 285 -6.85 1.85 9.84
C LEU A 285 -6.84 1.00 8.55
N ASP A 286 -8.00 0.75 7.96
CA ASP A 286 -8.16 0.12 6.65
C ASP A 286 -7.58 1.02 5.53
N LYS A 287 -7.96 2.30 5.50
CA LYS A 287 -7.38 3.26 4.56
C LYS A 287 -5.87 3.45 4.73
N ALA A 288 -5.37 3.28 5.94
CA ALA A 288 -3.93 3.28 6.22
C ALA A 288 -3.23 1.98 5.77
N GLU A 289 -4.00 0.99 5.30
CA GLU A 289 -3.52 -0.33 4.88
C GLU A 289 -2.89 -1.17 6.01
N VAL A 290 -3.12 -0.79 7.28
CA VAL A 290 -2.71 -1.62 8.45
C VAL A 290 -3.76 -2.66 8.82
N LEU A 291 -5.01 -2.47 8.39
CA LEU A 291 -6.10 -3.44 8.44
C LEU A 291 -6.68 -3.66 7.06
N GLU A 292 -7.40 -4.76 6.90
CA GLU A 292 -8.23 -5.06 5.73
C GLU A 292 -9.64 -5.42 6.21
N LEU A 293 -10.65 -4.65 5.79
CA LEU A 293 -12.04 -4.80 6.19
C LEU A 293 -12.83 -5.56 5.12
N LEU A 294 -13.22 -6.79 5.41
CA LEU A 294 -14.07 -7.58 4.53
C LEU A 294 -15.55 -7.29 4.80
N THR A 295 -16.29 -6.89 3.76
CA THR A 295 -17.72 -6.58 3.82
C THR A 295 -18.56 -7.56 3.02
N VAL A 296 -19.84 -7.71 3.38
CA VAL A 296 -20.77 -8.63 2.68
C VAL A 296 -21.32 -8.00 1.40
N ASP A 297 -21.57 -6.67 1.40
CA ASP A 297 -22.21 -5.99 0.28
C ASP A 297 -21.53 -4.64 -0.04
N LEU A 298 -21.04 -4.53 -1.31
CA LEU A 298 -20.50 -3.28 -1.84
C LEU A 298 -21.59 -2.30 -2.33
N LYS A 299 -22.83 -2.75 -2.52
CA LYS A 299 -23.92 -1.90 -3.03
C LYS A 299 -24.46 -0.92 -1.97
N SER A 300 -24.10 -1.13 -0.71
CA SER A 300 -24.49 -0.22 0.35
C SER A 300 -23.52 0.97 0.39
N TYR A 301 -23.82 2.05 -0.30
CA TYR A 301 -23.20 3.37 -0.16
C TYR A 301 -23.40 4.02 1.22
N LYS A 302 -23.90 3.29 2.20
CA LYS A 302 -24.06 3.79 3.57
C LYS A 302 -22.70 3.88 4.23
N LYS A 303 -22.36 5.08 4.58
CA LYS A 303 -21.08 5.58 5.13
C LYS A 303 -20.59 4.88 6.39
N LEU A 304 -20.66 3.76 6.76
CA LEU A 304 -20.15 3.00 7.92
C LEU A 304 -20.93 1.68 8.06
N VAL A 305 -20.66 0.74 7.15
CA VAL A 305 -21.19 -0.63 7.26
C VAL A 305 -20.33 -1.39 8.27
N ASN A 306 -20.94 -2.21 9.10
CA ASN A 306 -20.17 -3.12 9.96
C ASN A 306 -19.35 -4.07 9.08
N PRO A 307 -18.03 -4.17 9.27
CA PRO A 307 -17.25 -5.19 8.60
C PRO A 307 -17.70 -6.58 9.07
N ALA A 308 -17.74 -7.52 8.15
CA ALA A 308 -18.05 -8.92 8.46
C ALA A 308 -16.87 -9.64 9.10
N LYS A 309 -15.67 -9.38 8.57
CA LYS A 309 -14.39 -9.84 9.13
C LYS A 309 -13.36 -8.71 9.04
N VAL A 310 -12.40 -8.70 9.94
CA VAL A 310 -11.27 -7.78 9.99
C VAL A 310 -9.98 -8.59 10.03
N TYR A 311 -9.08 -8.30 9.10
CA TYR A 311 -7.74 -8.89 9.01
C TYR A 311 -6.67 -7.81 9.27
N LEU A 312 -5.44 -8.22 9.54
CA LEU A 312 -4.29 -7.33 9.38
C LEU A 312 -4.06 -7.08 7.89
N GLY A 313 -3.53 -5.91 7.55
CA GLY A 313 -3.37 -5.48 6.15
C GLY A 313 -2.52 -6.43 5.30
N ASN A 314 -1.60 -7.18 5.93
CA ASN A 314 -0.77 -8.17 5.25
C ASN A 314 -0.14 -9.18 6.20
N THR A 315 0.49 -10.21 5.64
CA THR A 315 1.09 -11.31 6.43
C THR A 315 2.30 -10.86 7.25
N ASN A 316 3.11 -9.90 6.77
CA ASN A 316 4.27 -9.41 7.53
C ASN A 316 3.82 -8.73 8.84
N LEU A 317 2.67 -8.04 8.83
CA LEU A 317 2.06 -7.50 10.05
C LEU A 317 1.61 -8.61 11.02
N MET A 318 1.14 -9.76 10.51
CA MET A 318 0.84 -10.91 11.37
C MET A 318 2.10 -11.41 12.08
N TYR A 319 3.22 -11.55 11.36
CA TYR A 319 4.50 -11.96 11.98
C TYR A 319 5.01 -10.94 13.00
N ALA A 320 4.73 -9.65 12.80
CA ALA A 320 5.15 -8.61 13.72
C ALA A 320 4.29 -8.55 14.99
N PHE A 321 2.97 -8.74 14.90
CA PHE A 321 2.03 -8.38 15.98
C PHE A 321 1.22 -9.55 16.56
N THR A 322 1.01 -10.63 15.80
CA THR A 322 0.18 -11.75 16.24
C THR A 322 0.99 -12.72 17.12
N PRO A 323 0.59 -12.98 18.38
CA PRO A 323 1.35 -13.84 19.28
C PRO A 323 1.48 -15.29 18.78
N LYS A 324 0.42 -15.79 18.14
CA LYS A 324 0.35 -17.13 17.57
C LYS A 324 -0.35 -17.06 16.20
N ILE A 325 0.39 -17.33 15.16
CA ILE A 325 -0.13 -17.28 13.80
C ILE A 325 -0.89 -18.59 13.51
N GLU A 326 -2.18 -18.45 13.23
CA GLU A 326 -3.00 -19.56 12.72
C GLU A 326 -2.84 -19.64 11.19
N VAL A 327 -2.45 -20.82 10.69
CA VAL A 327 -2.09 -21.02 9.28
C VAL A 327 -3.25 -20.72 8.34
N GLY A 328 -4.49 -21.01 8.74
CA GLY A 328 -5.69 -20.67 7.97
C GLY A 328 -5.81 -19.16 7.77
N THR A 329 -5.63 -18.38 8.84
CA THR A 329 -5.66 -16.92 8.80
C THR A 329 -4.52 -16.34 7.96
N LEU A 330 -3.32 -16.92 8.04
CA LEU A 330 -2.17 -16.50 7.24
C LEU A 330 -2.48 -16.61 5.74
N ARG A 331 -3.08 -17.73 5.32
CA ARG A 331 -3.51 -18.00 3.94
C ARG A 331 -4.57 -17.00 3.47
N GLU A 332 -5.61 -16.78 4.28
CA GLU A 332 -6.67 -15.83 4.00
C GLU A 332 -6.12 -14.40 3.90
N THR A 333 -5.26 -13.98 4.82
CA THR A 333 -4.62 -12.64 4.81
C THR A 333 -3.79 -12.43 3.56
N PHE A 334 -2.96 -13.39 3.18
CA PHE A 334 -2.20 -13.32 1.92
C PHE A 334 -3.13 -13.18 0.71
N PHE A 335 -4.17 -14.01 0.64
CA PHE A 335 -5.10 -14.00 -0.48
C PHE A 335 -5.80 -12.65 -0.63
N ILE A 336 -6.36 -12.11 0.45
CA ILE A 336 -7.05 -10.81 0.43
C ILE A 336 -6.09 -9.70 0.00
N ASP A 337 -4.91 -9.62 0.60
CA ASP A 337 -3.91 -8.59 0.32
C ASP A 337 -3.55 -8.57 -1.18
N GLN A 338 -3.23 -9.72 -1.76
CA GLN A 338 -2.86 -9.79 -3.18
C GLN A 338 -4.04 -9.51 -4.12
N LEU A 339 -5.23 -9.98 -3.81
CA LEU A 339 -6.41 -9.80 -4.67
C LEU A 339 -6.99 -8.37 -4.56
N SER A 340 -6.87 -7.71 -3.41
CA SER A 340 -7.31 -6.32 -3.24
C SER A 340 -6.52 -5.33 -4.11
N ALA A 341 -5.34 -5.70 -4.57
CA ALA A 341 -4.54 -4.91 -5.51
C ALA A 341 -5.09 -4.93 -6.95
N VAL A 342 -5.83 -5.98 -7.33
CA VAL A 342 -6.31 -6.19 -8.70
C VAL A 342 -7.83 -6.19 -8.83
N GLY A 343 -8.56 -6.21 -7.72
CA GLY A 343 -10.02 -6.21 -7.75
C GLY A 343 -10.65 -6.05 -6.36
N THR A 344 -11.97 -5.97 -6.34
CA THR A 344 -12.73 -5.92 -5.09
C THR A 344 -12.85 -7.31 -4.50
N VAL A 345 -12.60 -7.44 -3.20
CA VAL A 345 -12.78 -8.69 -2.45
C VAL A 345 -13.91 -8.52 -1.45
N GLN A 346 -14.84 -9.48 -1.41
CA GLN A 346 -16.03 -9.45 -0.57
C GLN A 346 -16.23 -10.78 0.15
N MET A 347 -16.97 -10.76 1.26
CA MET A 347 -17.44 -11.96 1.92
C MET A 347 -18.69 -12.50 1.20
N PRO A 348 -18.66 -13.69 0.61
CA PRO A 348 -19.82 -14.29 -0.03
C PRO A 348 -20.74 -14.98 0.99
N SER A 349 -21.90 -15.44 0.53
CA SER A 349 -22.80 -16.31 1.34
C SER A 349 -22.30 -17.76 1.44
N LYS A 350 -21.42 -18.18 0.54
CA LYS A 350 -20.75 -19.50 0.50
C LYS A 350 -19.29 -19.29 0.13
N GLY A 351 -18.40 -20.13 0.63
CA GLY A 351 -16.97 -19.99 0.43
C GLY A 351 -16.35 -18.86 1.25
N ASP A 352 -15.07 -18.57 1.02
CA ASP A 352 -14.33 -17.58 1.80
C ASP A 352 -14.36 -16.19 1.18
N PHE A 353 -14.17 -16.08 -0.15
CA PHE A 353 -14.02 -14.81 -0.85
C PHE A 353 -14.72 -14.77 -2.21
N LEU A 354 -15.37 -13.63 -2.51
CA LEU A 354 -15.88 -13.29 -3.83
C LEU A 354 -15.04 -12.14 -4.42
N VAL A 355 -14.37 -12.40 -5.54
CA VAL A 355 -13.49 -11.44 -6.21
C VAL A 355 -14.14 -10.89 -7.46
N GLY A 356 -14.14 -9.54 -7.59
CA GLY A 356 -14.71 -8.85 -8.74
C GLY A 356 -16.21 -9.11 -8.94
N GLY A 357 -16.94 -9.56 -7.90
CA GLY A 357 -18.35 -9.93 -7.99
C GLY A 357 -18.62 -11.18 -8.85
N LYS A 358 -17.58 -11.92 -9.24
CA LYS A 358 -17.67 -13.04 -10.19
C LYS A 358 -17.01 -14.32 -9.68
N TYR A 359 -15.76 -14.27 -9.27
CA TYR A 359 -14.97 -15.45 -8.94
C TYR A 359 -15.08 -15.80 -7.46
N LEU A 360 -15.56 -17.00 -7.15
CA LEU A 360 -15.71 -17.50 -5.80
C LEU A 360 -14.50 -18.34 -5.42
N PHE A 361 -13.96 -18.09 -4.23
CA PHE A 361 -12.80 -18.82 -3.73
C PHE A 361 -13.05 -19.44 -2.36
N GLU A 362 -12.47 -20.63 -2.20
CA GLU A 362 -12.28 -21.31 -0.91
C GLU A 362 -10.78 -21.47 -0.68
N ILE A 363 -10.27 -21.09 0.49
CA ILE A 363 -8.83 -21.07 0.77
C ILE A 363 -8.50 -22.15 1.82
N GLY A 364 -7.45 -22.92 1.56
CA GLY A 364 -7.07 -23.95 2.53
C GLY A 364 -5.72 -24.59 2.30
N GLY A 365 -5.49 -25.69 3.00
CA GLY A 365 -4.28 -26.50 2.88
C GLY A 365 -4.31 -27.43 1.65
N PRO A 366 -3.31 -28.33 1.51
CA PRO A 366 -3.13 -29.15 0.32
C PRO A 366 -4.27 -30.14 0.06
N SER A 367 -5.05 -30.48 1.09
CA SER A 367 -6.19 -31.40 1.01
C SER A 367 -7.56 -30.70 0.98
N LYS A 368 -7.58 -29.37 0.78
CA LYS A 368 -8.83 -28.60 0.72
C LYS A 368 -9.65 -29.05 -0.50
N ASP A 369 -10.91 -29.36 -0.29
CA ASP A 369 -11.86 -29.83 -1.30
C ASP A 369 -12.85 -28.75 -1.73
N PHE A 370 -13.78 -29.13 -2.63
CA PHE A 370 -14.81 -28.27 -3.19
C PHE A 370 -16.17 -28.36 -2.50
N GLU A 371 -16.29 -29.06 -1.38
CA GLU A 371 -17.61 -29.35 -0.79
C GLU A 371 -18.45 -28.09 -0.55
N GLN A 372 -17.84 -27.04 -0.02
CA GLN A 372 -18.53 -25.77 0.32
C GLN A 372 -18.98 -24.96 -0.91
N ILE A 373 -18.26 -25.07 -2.03
CA ILE A 373 -18.50 -24.31 -3.27
C ILE A 373 -18.94 -25.19 -4.43
N ALA A 374 -19.23 -26.45 -4.16
CA ALA A 374 -19.66 -27.44 -5.20
C ALA A 374 -20.86 -26.92 -5.97
N GLY A 375 -20.78 -27.01 -7.31
CA GLY A 375 -21.86 -26.61 -8.23
C GLY A 375 -22.01 -25.09 -8.41
N VAL A 376 -21.16 -24.25 -7.80
CA VAL A 376 -21.16 -22.82 -8.05
C VAL A 376 -20.27 -22.53 -9.28
N PRO A 377 -20.79 -21.85 -10.32
CA PRO A 377 -19.98 -21.42 -11.45
C PRO A 377 -18.83 -20.50 -11.03
N ASP A 378 -17.75 -20.49 -11.81
CA ASP A 378 -16.58 -19.66 -11.57
C ASP A 378 -16.01 -19.80 -10.15
N SER A 379 -16.03 -21.00 -9.58
CA SER A 379 -15.52 -21.30 -8.24
C SER A 379 -14.20 -22.06 -8.27
N TYR A 380 -13.29 -21.71 -7.34
CA TYR A 380 -11.91 -22.19 -7.30
C TYR A 380 -11.48 -22.47 -5.86
N VAL A 381 -10.53 -23.38 -5.68
CA VAL A 381 -9.83 -23.60 -4.41
C VAL A 381 -8.43 -23.04 -4.51
N GLY A 382 -8.08 -22.13 -3.61
CA GLY A 382 -6.70 -21.69 -3.38
C GLY A 382 -6.04 -22.62 -2.36
N ALA A 383 -5.22 -23.55 -2.83
CA ALA A 383 -4.57 -24.55 -1.98
C ALA A 383 -3.12 -24.19 -1.69
N ASP A 384 -2.78 -24.12 -0.41
CA ASP A 384 -1.41 -23.91 0.06
C ASP A 384 -0.63 -25.22 0.12
N GLU A 385 0.70 -25.11 0.23
CA GLU A 385 1.64 -26.22 0.33
C GLU A 385 1.67 -27.14 -0.90
N ILE A 386 1.14 -26.70 -2.05
CA ILE A 386 1.24 -27.38 -3.34
C ILE A 386 2.03 -26.52 -4.34
N GLU A 387 2.91 -27.15 -5.11
CA GLU A 387 3.67 -26.45 -6.16
C GLU A 387 2.86 -26.29 -7.44
N THR A 388 2.03 -27.28 -7.77
CA THR A 388 1.17 -27.30 -8.97
C THR A 388 -0.24 -27.61 -8.60
N GLY A 389 -1.21 -27.05 -9.36
CA GLY A 389 -2.62 -27.31 -9.20
C GLY A 389 -3.21 -28.17 -10.32
N TYR A 390 -4.46 -28.57 -10.16
CA TYR A 390 -5.22 -29.34 -11.14
C TYR A 390 -6.69 -28.87 -11.18
N GLY A 391 -7.24 -28.75 -12.37
CA GLY A 391 -8.64 -28.32 -12.56
C GLY A 391 -8.90 -26.92 -12.01
N ALA A 392 -9.77 -26.79 -11.03
CA ALA A 392 -10.05 -25.53 -10.35
C ALA A 392 -9.29 -25.38 -9.01
N THR A 393 -8.37 -26.28 -8.68
CA THR A 393 -7.44 -26.14 -7.55
C THR A 393 -6.18 -25.42 -7.99
N ILE A 394 -5.91 -24.27 -7.44
CA ILE A 394 -4.82 -23.36 -7.80
C ILE A 394 -3.87 -23.23 -6.61
N PRO A 395 -2.55 -23.36 -6.80
CA PRO A 395 -1.59 -23.10 -5.73
C PRO A 395 -1.73 -21.69 -5.17
N LEU A 396 -1.83 -21.55 -3.84
CA LEU A 396 -2.05 -20.26 -3.18
C LEU A 396 -1.01 -19.21 -3.55
N TRP A 397 0.28 -19.61 -3.61
CA TRP A 397 1.38 -18.71 -3.97
C TRP A 397 1.22 -18.00 -5.32
N MET A 398 0.44 -18.59 -6.25
CA MET A 398 0.26 -18.04 -7.58
C MET A 398 -0.56 -16.76 -7.60
N PHE A 399 -1.41 -16.53 -6.60
CA PHE A 399 -2.14 -15.27 -6.46
C PHE A 399 -1.24 -14.08 -6.18
N GLY A 400 0.00 -14.31 -5.77
CA GLY A 400 1.05 -13.28 -5.68
C GLY A 400 1.75 -12.94 -7.00
N LEU A 401 1.23 -13.42 -8.15
CA LEU A 401 1.78 -13.11 -9.49
C LEU A 401 0.94 -12.07 -10.26
N LEU A 402 -0.12 -11.53 -9.64
CA LEU A 402 -1.14 -10.74 -10.32
C LEU A 402 -0.73 -9.27 -10.60
N TYR A 403 0.30 -8.75 -9.90
CA TYR A 403 0.81 -7.38 -10.11
C TYR A 403 2.30 -7.25 -9.85
#